data_e6ea1b3ac2ef061012f3103255276160
#
_entry.id   e6ea1b3ac2ef061012f3103255276160
#
_cell.length_a   1.000
_cell.length_b   1.000
_cell.length_c   1.000
_cell.angle_alpha   90.00
_cell.angle_beta   90.00
_cell.angle_gamma   90.00
#
_symmetry.space_group_name_H-M   'P 1'
#
loop_
_entity.id
_entity.type
_entity.pdbx_description
1 polymer ?
#
loop_
_entity_poly.entity_id
_entity_poly.type
_entity_poly.pdbx_seq_one_letter_code
_entity_poly.pdbx_strand_id
1 'polypeptide(L)'
;MEGNLCFIVMGFGKKKDPDTNRTIDLDATYKKIIRPAVESAGCKCIRADEIVESGIIDRSMYALLYYADIVIADISTFNPNAIYELGVRHALRPYSTIIIKEDEGKIPFDIGHDRIISYKHLGNEISEAEAKKCIPQLRTLIQSVINEPKTDSPLYSYIHQIKKPEISEEEISSIIGELKNNEDSIYALTEMAKDNMAKGDFVKAEQLWEKLCSKTENEKYYIQQRALCRYKSEVPSTQRALTDAMLIMAKIGNQTDTETLGILGAINKRLWEITSDKSYLNSAIDSYKKGWNQYKDYYTGENYATCMYIKSLHEISEELKTHSIVEAKLTYAEIIDIILKSLEDPEAEELLWKYASLSNAYLALGNHAEAEKYERLFHDQQPLQWQIDSFEKTKSILKK
;
A
#
# COMPACT_ATOMS: atom_id res chain seq x y z
N MET A 1 7.61 -33.02 -4.56
CA MET A 1 7.19 -31.80 -3.83
C MET A 1 6.16 -32.24 -2.81
N GLU A 2 6.38 -31.99 -1.55
CA GLU A 2 5.38 -32.30 -0.53
C GLU A 2 4.30 -31.21 -0.57
N GLY A 3 3.10 -31.57 -1.04
CA GLY A 3 1.88 -30.74 -1.09
C GLY A 3 1.58 -30.13 -2.45
N ASN A 4 0.28 -30.09 -2.80
CA ASN A 4 -0.23 -29.47 -4.02
C ASN A 4 -0.10 -27.92 -3.93
N LEU A 5 0.17 -27.28 -5.06
CA LEU A 5 0.28 -25.83 -5.18
C LEU A 5 -1.06 -25.21 -5.60
N CYS A 6 -1.56 -24.29 -4.80
CA CYS A 6 -2.73 -23.47 -5.11
C CYS A 6 -2.31 -22.02 -5.37
N PHE A 7 -2.54 -21.53 -6.58
CA PHE A 7 -2.26 -20.16 -6.98
C PHE A 7 -3.53 -19.30 -6.93
N ILE A 8 -3.44 -18.14 -6.32
CA ILE A 8 -4.58 -17.24 -6.10
C ILE A 8 -4.47 -16.04 -7.03
N VAL A 9 -5.48 -15.88 -7.86
CA VAL A 9 -5.69 -14.78 -8.81
C VAL A 9 -6.78 -13.88 -8.26
N MET A 10 -6.46 -12.64 -7.91
CA MET A 10 -7.43 -11.68 -7.36
C MET A 10 -6.91 -10.25 -7.36
N GLY A 11 -7.79 -9.28 -7.15
CA GLY A 11 -7.38 -7.92 -6.82
C GLY A 11 -6.75 -7.84 -5.42
N PHE A 12 -6.02 -6.75 -5.14
CA PHE A 12 -5.33 -6.52 -3.85
C PHE A 12 -5.83 -5.26 -3.18
N GLY A 13 -5.83 -5.26 -1.84
CA GLY A 13 -6.25 -4.15 -1.03
C GLY A 13 -7.71 -3.76 -1.24
N LYS A 14 -8.05 -2.53 -0.91
CA LYS A 14 -9.40 -2.00 -1.06
C LYS A 14 -9.68 -1.62 -2.50
N LYS A 15 -10.75 -2.15 -3.06
CA LYS A 15 -11.21 -1.89 -4.43
C LYS A 15 -12.68 -1.51 -4.44
N LYS A 16 -13.02 -0.52 -5.25
CA LYS A 16 -14.40 -0.12 -5.46
C LYS A 16 -15.05 -1.01 -6.52
N ASP A 17 -16.17 -1.61 -6.17
CA ASP A 17 -16.97 -2.38 -7.11
C ASP A 17 -17.75 -1.43 -8.03
N PRO A 18 -17.61 -1.51 -9.35
CA PRO A 18 -18.24 -0.56 -10.28
C PRO A 18 -19.74 -0.69 -10.35
N ASP A 19 -20.33 -1.85 -10.03
CA ASP A 19 -21.78 -2.07 -10.09
C ASP A 19 -22.49 -1.67 -8.82
N THR A 20 -21.94 -2.04 -7.66
CA THR A 20 -22.55 -1.79 -6.35
C THR A 20 -22.09 -0.47 -5.74
N ASN A 21 -21.02 0.11 -6.26
CA ASN A 21 -20.34 1.30 -5.74
C ASN A 21 -19.78 1.11 -4.32
N ARG A 22 -19.72 -0.13 -3.83
CA ARG A 22 -19.17 -0.50 -2.52
C ARG A 22 -17.65 -0.65 -2.60
N THR A 23 -16.96 -0.29 -1.56
CA THR A 23 -15.53 -0.59 -1.41
C THR A 23 -15.37 -1.89 -0.66
N ILE A 24 -14.55 -2.79 -1.19
CA ILE A 24 -14.32 -4.14 -0.69
C ILE A 24 -12.83 -4.34 -0.44
N ASP A 25 -12.49 -4.75 0.78
CA ASP A 25 -11.14 -5.12 1.15
C ASP A 25 -10.85 -6.58 0.75
N LEU A 26 -10.27 -6.76 -0.43
CA LEU A 26 -9.97 -8.08 -0.97
C LEU A 26 -8.90 -8.84 -0.17
N ASP A 27 -8.05 -8.13 0.57
CA ASP A 27 -7.09 -8.77 1.49
C ASP A 27 -7.78 -9.45 2.66
N ALA A 28 -8.93 -8.92 3.11
CA ALA A 28 -9.74 -9.58 4.13
C ALA A 28 -10.30 -10.93 3.63
N THR A 29 -10.76 -10.99 2.37
CA THR A 29 -11.19 -12.25 1.75
C THR A 29 -10.05 -13.27 1.68
N TYR A 30 -8.88 -12.83 1.21
CA TYR A 30 -7.70 -13.69 1.15
C TYR A 30 -7.34 -14.25 2.52
N LYS A 31 -7.18 -13.39 3.52
CA LYS A 31 -6.74 -13.75 4.86
C LYS A 31 -7.76 -14.58 5.65
N LYS A 32 -9.06 -14.29 5.50
CA LYS A 32 -10.11 -14.92 6.31
C LYS A 32 -10.82 -16.11 5.66
N ILE A 33 -10.80 -16.23 4.33
CA ILE A 33 -11.47 -17.33 3.61
C ILE A 33 -10.49 -18.16 2.80
N ILE A 34 -9.80 -17.55 1.83
CA ILE A 34 -9.08 -18.30 0.80
C ILE A 34 -7.89 -19.03 1.40
N ARG A 35 -6.96 -18.30 2.02
CA ARG A 35 -5.74 -18.88 2.57
C ARG A 35 -6.02 -19.97 3.61
N PRO A 36 -6.91 -19.76 4.62
CA PRO A 36 -7.26 -20.81 5.57
C PRO A 36 -7.89 -22.05 4.92
N ALA A 37 -8.71 -21.88 3.87
CA ALA A 37 -9.31 -23.00 3.15
C ALA A 37 -8.27 -23.83 2.42
N VAL A 38 -7.35 -23.16 1.70
CA VAL A 38 -6.25 -23.79 0.94
C VAL A 38 -5.29 -24.54 1.86
N GLU A 39 -4.84 -23.90 2.93
CA GLU A 39 -3.93 -24.51 3.92
C GLU A 39 -4.59 -25.69 4.63
N SER A 40 -5.88 -25.58 5.01
CA SER A 40 -6.63 -26.70 5.61
C SER A 40 -6.91 -27.86 4.64
N ALA A 41 -6.81 -27.63 3.33
CA ALA A 41 -6.87 -28.68 2.31
C ALA A 41 -5.51 -29.37 2.09
N GLY A 42 -4.45 -28.97 2.78
CA GLY A 42 -3.11 -29.49 2.65
C GLY A 42 -2.33 -28.95 1.43
N CYS A 43 -2.75 -27.80 0.90
CA CYS A 43 -2.13 -27.15 -0.24
C CYS A 43 -1.25 -25.96 0.20
N LYS A 44 -0.18 -25.72 -0.56
CA LYS A 44 0.59 -24.48 -0.44
C LYS A 44 -0.16 -23.36 -1.16
N CYS A 45 -0.43 -22.27 -0.45
CA CYS A 45 -1.13 -21.10 -0.97
C CYS A 45 -0.13 -20.03 -1.42
N ILE A 46 -0.25 -19.57 -2.67
CA ILE A 46 0.54 -18.44 -3.20
C ILE A 46 -0.40 -17.49 -3.92
N ARG A 47 -0.41 -16.21 -3.54
CA ARG A 47 -1.15 -15.15 -4.23
C ARG A 47 -0.24 -14.41 -5.21
N ALA A 48 -0.82 -13.85 -6.28
CA ALA A 48 -0.06 -13.21 -7.36
C ALA A 48 0.89 -12.09 -6.91
N ASP A 49 0.50 -11.29 -5.90
CA ASP A 49 1.36 -10.24 -5.33
C ASP A 49 2.50 -10.77 -4.42
N GLU A 50 2.43 -12.04 -4.02
CA GLU A 50 3.51 -12.70 -3.26
C GLU A 50 4.70 -13.13 -4.14
N ILE A 51 4.58 -12.97 -5.48
CA ILE A 51 5.54 -13.47 -6.46
C ILE A 51 6.42 -12.35 -7.03
N VAL A 52 6.25 -11.11 -6.61
CA VAL A 52 6.88 -9.95 -7.25
C VAL A 52 8.41 -10.07 -7.27
N GLU A 53 8.95 -10.48 -8.44
CA GLU A 53 10.34 -10.32 -8.82
C GLU A 53 10.49 -9.14 -9.78
N SER A 54 11.57 -8.37 -9.62
CA SER A 54 11.93 -7.29 -10.52
C SER A 54 12.21 -7.80 -11.93
N GLY A 55 11.50 -7.30 -12.89
CA GLY A 55 11.84 -7.38 -14.31
C GLY A 55 11.03 -8.34 -15.17
N ILE A 56 10.45 -9.44 -14.66
CA ILE A 56 9.62 -10.37 -15.45
C ILE A 56 8.45 -10.88 -14.59
N ILE A 57 7.62 -9.97 -14.10
CA ILE A 57 6.36 -10.31 -13.40
C ILE A 57 5.54 -11.29 -14.24
N ASP A 58 5.51 -11.09 -15.56
CA ASP A 58 4.71 -11.87 -16.49
C ASP A 58 5.15 -13.35 -16.54
N ARG A 59 6.46 -13.66 -16.54
CA ARG A 59 6.94 -15.03 -16.73
C ARG A 59 6.57 -15.94 -15.56
N SER A 60 6.77 -15.48 -14.33
CA SER A 60 6.44 -16.24 -13.12
C SER A 60 4.92 -16.42 -12.95
N MET A 61 4.15 -15.37 -13.25
CA MET A 61 2.68 -15.44 -13.24
C MET A 61 2.15 -16.46 -14.27
N TYR A 62 2.59 -16.38 -15.54
CA TYR A 62 2.15 -17.35 -16.57
C TYR A 62 2.58 -18.77 -16.25
N ALA A 63 3.77 -18.96 -15.68
CA ALA A 63 4.22 -20.28 -15.22
C ALA A 63 3.28 -20.82 -14.13
N LEU A 64 2.90 -20.01 -13.14
CA LEU A 64 1.97 -20.44 -12.09
C LEU A 64 0.55 -20.67 -12.61
N LEU A 65 0.06 -19.85 -13.53
CA LEU A 65 -1.22 -20.11 -14.20
C LEU A 65 -1.22 -21.46 -14.94
N TYR A 66 -0.08 -21.88 -15.45
CA TYR A 66 0.06 -23.18 -16.12
C TYR A 66 0.29 -24.33 -15.13
N TYR A 67 1.18 -24.15 -14.12
CA TYR A 67 1.71 -25.25 -13.28
C TYR A 67 0.98 -25.48 -11.99
N ALA A 68 0.36 -24.45 -11.40
CA ALA A 68 -0.37 -24.67 -10.17
C ALA A 68 -1.38 -25.82 -10.35
N ASP A 69 -1.38 -26.72 -9.37
CA ASP A 69 -2.31 -27.84 -9.34
C ASP A 69 -3.75 -27.33 -9.31
N ILE A 70 -3.97 -26.20 -8.63
CA ILE A 70 -5.25 -25.49 -8.58
C ILE A 70 -5.00 -24.00 -8.75
N VAL A 71 -5.93 -23.33 -9.44
CA VAL A 71 -6.06 -21.86 -9.42
C VAL A 71 -7.39 -21.48 -8.80
N ILE A 72 -7.37 -20.57 -7.82
CA ILE A 72 -8.59 -19.93 -7.32
C ILE A 72 -8.59 -18.48 -7.81
N ALA A 73 -9.62 -18.12 -8.60
CA ALA A 73 -9.80 -16.77 -9.12
C ALA A 73 -10.95 -16.06 -8.38
N ASP A 74 -10.64 -15.01 -7.64
CA ASP A 74 -11.63 -14.10 -7.09
C ASP A 74 -11.88 -12.96 -8.09
N ILE A 75 -13.05 -12.98 -8.73
CA ILE A 75 -13.45 -11.99 -9.71
C ILE A 75 -14.26 -10.84 -9.14
N SER A 76 -14.28 -10.69 -7.81
CA SER A 76 -14.92 -9.56 -7.15
C SER A 76 -14.36 -8.24 -7.64
N THR A 77 -15.20 -7.20 -7.64
CA THR A 77 -14.84 -5.84 -8.07
C THR A 77 -14.41 -5.69 -9.54
N PHE A 78 -14.66 -6.70 -10.38
CA PHE A 78 -14.27 -6.71 -11.80
C PHE A 78 -12.80 -6.34 -12.05
N ASN A 79 -11.90 -6.84 -11.21
CA ASN A 79 -10.47 -6.58 -11.41
C ASN A 79 -10.03 -7.07 -12.80
N PRO A 80 -9.59 -6.17 -13.71
CA PRO A 80 -9.30 -6.55 -15.09
C PRO A 80 -8.14 -7.54 -15.20
N ASN A 81 -7.16 -7.48 -14.30
CA ASN A 81 -6.04 -8.40 -14.28
C ASN A 81 -6.50 -9.80 -13.86
N ALA A 82 -7.31 -9.91 -12.81
CA ALA A 82 -7.84 -11.20 -12.36
C ALA A 82 -8.70 -11.86 -13.43
N ILE A 83 -9.51 -11.10 -14.15
CA ILE A 83 -10.32 -11.61 -15.27
C ILE A 83 -9.42 -12.08 -16.43
N TYR A 84 -8.39 -11.29 -16.78
CA TYR A 84 -7.42 -11.65 -17.81
C TYR A 84 -6.66 -12.95 -17.46
N GLU A 85 -6.15 -13.04 -16.21
CA GLU A 85 -5.42 -14.20 -15.70
C GLU A 85 -6.29 -15.45 -15.64
N LEU A 86 -7.57 -15.32 -15.26
CA LEU A 86 -8.56 -16.39 -15.34
C LEU A 86 -8.74 -16.90 -16.79
N GLY A 87 -8.88 -15.98 -17.75
CA GLY A 87 -8.98 -16.34 -19.18
C GLY A 87 -7.73 -17.07 -19.69
N VAL A 88 -6.54 -16.60 -19.29
CA VAL A 88 -5.27 -17.28 -19.60
C VAL A 88 -5.23 -18.67 -18.96
N ARG A 89 -5.62 -18.82 -17.70
CA ARG A 89 -5.71 -20.13 -17.02
C ARG A 89 -6.63 -21.08 -17.77
N HIS A 90 -7.81 -20.65 -18.16
CA HIS A 90 -8.76 -21.45 -18.94
C HIS A 90 -8.20 -21.85 -20.32
N ALA A 91 -7.36 -21.02 -20.94
CA ALA A 91 -6.69 -21.38 -22.20
C ALA A 91 -5.54 -22.38 -22.01
N LEU A 92 -4.83 -22.31 -20.88
CA LEU A 92 -3.68 -23.15 -20.59
C LEU A 92 -4.02 -24.52 -19.97
N ARG A 93 -5.13 -24.60 -19.23
CA ARG A 93 -5.50 -25.79 -18.46
C ARG A 93 -6.97 -26.14 -18.62
N PRO A 94 -7.29 -27.42 -18.89
CA PRO A 94 -8.67 -27.87 -19.06
C PRO A 94 -9.45 -28.05 -17.77
N TYR A 95 -8.76 -28.05 -16.61
CA TYR A 95 -9.34 -28.35 -15.30
C TYR A 95 -8.58 -27.68 -14.14
N SER A 96 -9.14 -27.80 -12.94
CA SER A 96 -8.56 -27.34 -11.66
C SER A 96 -8.54 -25.82 -11.53
N THR A 97 -9.64 -25.18 -11.94
CA THR A 97 -9.88 -23.75 -11.75
C THR A 97 -11.15 -23.55 -10.91
N ILE A 98 -11.05 -22.82 -9.82
CA ILE A 98 -12.17 -22.47 -8.93
C ILE A 98 -12.41 -20.98 -9.03
N ILE A 99 -13.66 -20.59 -9.30
CA ILE A 99 -14.03 -19.17 -9.36
C ILE A 99 -14.84 -18.83 -8.11
N ILE A 100 -14.45 -17.77 -7.45
CA ILE A 100 -15.19 -17.22 -6.31
C ILE A 100 -15.54 -15.75 -6.55
N LYS A 101 -16.57 -15.25 -5.89
CA LYS A 101 -17.00 -13.87 -6.02
C LYS A 101 -17.83 -13.43 -4.82
N GLU A 102 -17.69 -12.18 -4.44
CA GLU A 102 -18.60 -11.49 -3.52
C GLU A 102 -20.03 -11.47 -4.08
N ASP A 103 -21.04 -11.67 -3.23
CA ASP A 103 -22.40 -12.04 -3.65
C ASP A 103 -23.24 -10.89 -4.27
N GLU A 104 -22.94 -9.62 -3.99
CA GLU A 104 -23.76 -8.49 -4.46
C GLU A 104 -23.44 -8.02 -5.90
N GLY A 105 -22.20 -8.01 -6.33
CA GLY A 105 -21.84 -7.52 -7.66
C GLY A 105 -22.28 -8.45 -8.80
N LYS A 106 -22.39 -7.94 -10.02
CA LYS A 106 -22.75 -8.73 -11.20
C LYS A 106 -21.69 -9.74 -11.58
N ILE A 107 -22.11 -10.82 -12.22
CA ILE A 107 -21.21 -11.81 -12.84
C ILE A 107 -21.12 -11.44 -14.32
N PRO A 108 -19.89 -11.34 -14.91
CA PRO A 108 -19.73 -11.15 -16.35
C PRO A 108 -20.45 -12.25 -17.13
N PHE A 109 -21.13 -11.88 -18.21
CA PHE A 109 -21.97 -12.80 -18.98
C PHE A 109 -21.24 -14.06 -19.42
N ASP A 110 -20.00 -13.92 -19.94
CA ASP A 110 -19.22 -15.05 -20.46
C ASP A 110 -18.68 -15.97 -19.36
N ILE A 111 -18.58 -15.50 -18.11
CA ILE A 111 -18.17 -16.29 -16.93
C ILE A 111 -19.39 -16.84 -16.18
N GLY A 112 -20.58 -16.31 -16.45
CA GLY A 112 -21.81 -16.70 -15.74
C GLY A 112 -22.28 -18.13 -15.96
N HIS A 113 -21.67 -18.85 -16.89
CA HIS A 113 -21.93 -20.29 -17.15
C HIS A 113 -21.02 -21.19 -16.30
N ASP A 114 -20.02 -20.67 -15.65
CA ASP A 114 -19.09 -21.39 -14.80
C ASP A 114 -19.66 -21.55 -13.37
N ARG A 115 -19.15 -22.56 -12.66
CA ARG A 115 -19.52 -22.76 -11.25
C ARG A 115 -18.80 -21.74 -10.37
N ILE A 116 -19.51 -20.71 -9.90
CA ILE A 116 -18.99 -19.67 -9.03
C ILE A 116 -19.44 -19.90 -7.58
N ILE A 117 -18.52 -19.83 -6.63
CA ILE A 117 -18.83 -19.83 -5.21
C ILE A 117 -18.96 -18.38 -4.74
N SER A 118 -20.12 -18.02 -4.20
CA SER A 118 -20.35 -16.70 -3.67
C SER A 118 -20.13 -16.64 -2.16
N TYR A 119 -19.58 -15.50 -1.70
CA TYR A 119 -19.38 -15.18 -0.28
C TYR A 119 -19.87 -13.77 0.05
N LYS A 120 -20.24 -13.52 1.31
CA LYS A 120 -20.66 -12.19 1.78
C LYS A 120 -19.50 -11.40 2.33
N HIS A 121 -19.40 -10.14 1.92
CA HIS A 121 -18.39 -9.19 2.39
C HIS A 121 -19.04 -7.97 3.05
N LEU A 122 -18.51 -7.52 4.21
CA LEU A 122 -19.02 -6.35 4.93
C LEU A 122 -18.40 -5.02 4.47
N GLY A 123 -17.58 -5.05 3.42
CA GLY A 123 -16.80 -3.92 2.93
C GLY A 123 -15.36 -3.97 3.45
N ASN A 124 -15.14 -3.70 4.71
CA ASN A 124 -13.80 -3.71 5.31
C ASN A 124 -13.35 -5.08 5.82
N GLU A 125 -14.27 -6.03 6.01
CA GLU A 125 -13.96 -7.34 6.60
C GLU A 125 -14.93 -8.45 6.17
N ILE A 126 -14.55 -9.68 6.47
CA ILE A 126 -15.39 -10.88 6.41
C ILE A 126 -15.85 -11.23 7.83
N SER A 127 -17.16 -11.45 8.01
CA SER A 127 -17.66 -11.87 9.32
C SER A 127 -17.18 -13.29 9.69
N GLU A 128 -17.02 -13.55 11.00
CA GLU A 128 -16.65 -14.87 11.50
C GLU A 128 -17.65 -15.96 11.08
N ALA A 129 -18.94 -15.63 11.00
CA ALA A 129 -19.97 -16.55 10.55
C ALA A 129 -19.80 -16.94 9.08
N GLU A 130 -19.48 -15.97 8.22
CA GLU A 130 -19.24 -16.22 6.81
C GLU A 130 -17.94 -17.00 6.58
N ALA A 131 -16.86 -16.67 7.30
CA ALA A 131 -15.62 -17.42 7.25
C ALA A 131 -15.83 -18.89 7.63
N LYS A 132 -16.53 -19.16 8.75
CA LYS A 132 -16.88 -20.52 9.21
C LYS A 132 -17.73 -21.30 8.20
N LYS A 133 -18.53 -20.62 7.40
CA LYS A 133 -19.34 -21.24 6.32
C LYS A 133 -18.48 -21.51 5.09
N CYS A 134 -17.71 -20.53 4.61
CA CYS A 134 -17.01 -20.59 3.33
C CYS A 134 -15.75 -21.47 3.37
N ILE A 135 -14.99 -21.47 4.48
CA ILE A 135 -13.76 -22.27 4.59
C ILE A 135 -14.01 -23.77 4.35
N PRO A 136 -14.96 -24.45 5.01
CA PRO A 136 -15.21 -25.86 4.76
C PRO A 136 -15.72 -26.14 3.34
N GLN A 137 -16.55 -25.24 2.78
CA GLN A 137 -17.07 -25.39 1.41
C GLN A 137 -15.94 -25.33 0.38
N LEU A 138 -15.08 -24.32 0.49
CA LEU A 138 -13.95 -24.12 -0.42
C LEU A 138 -12.93 -25.26 -0.26
N ARG A 139 -12.59 -25.65 0.98
CA ARG A 139 -11.73 -26.80 1.27
C ARG A 139 -12.25 -28.08 0.59
N THR A 140 -13.53 -28.40 0.75
CA THR A 140 -14.13 -29.62 0.14
C THR A 140 -14.04 -29.58 -1.38
N LEU A 141 -14.27 -28.40 -1.99
CA LEU A 141 -14.15 -28.24 -3.43
C LEU A 141 -12.69 -28.39 -3.89
N ILE A 142 -11.73 -27.79 -3.20
CA ILE A 142 -10.29 -27.94 -3.47
C ILE A 142 -9.93 -29.44 -3.49
N GLN A 143 -10.31 -30.18 -2.45
CA GLN A 143 -10.04 -31.61 -2.35
C GLN A 143 -10.72 -32.42 -3.48
N SER A 144 -11.97 -32.08 -3.83
CA SER A 144 -12.68 -32.71 -4.93
C SER A 144 -12.00 -32.49 -6.27
N VAL A 145 -11.54 -31.28 -6.54
CA VAL A 145 -10.86 -30.89 -7.79
C VAL A 145 -9.50 -31.56 -7.92
N ILE A 146 -8.78 -31.77 -6.80
CA ILE A 146 -7.51 -32.50 -6.80
C ILE A 146 -7.73 -33.99 -7.10
N ASN A 147 -8.69 -34.60 -6.41
CA ASN A 147 -8.90 -36.05 -6.46
C ASN A 147 -9.58 -36.49 -7.75
N GLU A 148 -10.49 -35.68 -8.28
CA GLU A 148 -11.27 -35.97 -9.48
C GLU A 148 -11.33 -34.73 -10.39
N PRO A 149 -10.24 -34.37 -11.10
CA PRO A 149 -10.24 -33.23 -11.99
C PRO A 149 -11.22 -33.41 -13.14
N LYS A 150 -12.17 -32.50 -13.26
CA LYS A 150 -13.15 -32.46 -14.37
C LYS A 150 -12.92 -31.19 -15.17
N THR A 151 -13.21 -31.25 -16.47
CA THR A 151 -13.11 -30.07 -17.33
C THR A 151 -13.98 -28.94 -16.78
N ASP A 152 -13.34 -27.82 -16.41
CA ASP A 152 -13.95 -26.60 -15.91
C ASP A 152 -13.66 -25.40 -16.81
N SER A 153 -12.78 -25.55 -17.79
CA SER A 153 -12.50 -24.52 -18.78
C SER A 153 -13.58 -24.53 -19.89
N PRO A 154 -14.28 -23.39 -20.11
CA PRO A 154 -15.22 -23.27 -21.23
C PRO A 154 -14.58 -23.58 -22.59
N LEU A 155 -13.31 -23.15 -22.78
CA LEU A 155 -12.59 -23.37 -24.02
C LEU A 155 -12.47 -24.85 -24.37
N TYR A 156 -12.08 -25.68 -23.42
CA TYR A 156 -11.93 -27.13 -23.61
C TYR A 156 -13.28 -27.88 -23.62
N SER A 157 -14.31 -27.30 -23.01
CA SER A 157 -15.66 -27.83 -23.03
C SER A 157 -16.34 -27.67 -24.41
N TYR A 158 -16.09 -26.54 -25.08
CA TYR A 158 -16.72 -26.21 -26.36
C TYR A 158 -15.87 -26.57 -27.59
N ILE A 159 -14.53 -26.59 -27.45
CA ILE A 159 -13.61 -26.91 -28.56
C ILE A 159 -12.86 -28.22 -28.28
N HIS A 160 -13.48 -29.34 -28.59
CA HIS A 160 -13.00 -30.70 -28.25
C HIS A 160 -11.64 -31.09 -28.85
N GLN A 161 -11.14 -30.37 -29.86
CA GLN A 161 -9.87 -30.69 -30.53
C GLN A 161 -8.68 -29.91 -29.99
N ILE A 162 -8.92 -28.98 -29.04
CA ILE A 162 -7.84 -28.20 -28.45
C ILE A 162 -6.99 -29.07 -27.53
N LYS A 163 -5.67 -28.97 -27.68
CA LYS A 163 -4.72 -29.71 -26.83
C LYS A 163 -4.11 -28.72 -25.81
N LYS A 164 -3.92 -29.22 -24.60
CA LYS A 164 -3.16 -28.49 -23.59
C LYS A 164 -1.74 -28.20 -24.11
N PRO A 165 -1.22 -26.99 -24.00
CA PRO A 165 0.18 -26.69 -24.32
C PRO A 165 1.14 -27.58 -23.53
N GLU A 166 2.20 -28.08 -24.19
CA GLU A 166 3.27 -28.84 -23.54
C GLU A 166 4.46 -27.90 -23.31
N ILE A 167 4.91 -27.79 -22.07
CA ILE A 167 6.10 -27.01 -21.69
C ILE A 167 7.10 -27.99 -21.06
N SER A 168 8.39 -27.83 -21.33
CA SER A 168 9.41 -28.77 -20.84
C SER A 168 9.56 -28.75 -19.31
N GLU A 169 9.81 -29.92 -18.72
CA GLU A 169 10.04 -30.02 -17.26
C GLU A 169 11.29 -29.24 -16.80
N GLU A 170 12.27 -29.05 -17.68
CA GLU A 170 13.47 -28.27 -17.39
C GLU A 170 13.17 -26.78 -17.25
N GLU A 171 12.36 -26.24 -18.14
CA GLU A 171 11.92 -24.84 -18.07
C GLU A 171 11.05 -24.59 -16.84
N ILE A 172 10.21 -25.54 -16.47
CA ILE A 172 9.41 -25.57 -15.24
C ILE A 172 10.29 -25.53 -14.01
N SER A 173 11.23 -26.49 -13.94
CA SER A 173 12.11 -26.66 -12.77
C SER A 173 12.97 -25.43 -12.53
N SER A 174 13.39 -24.73 -13.59
CA SER A 174 14.09 -23.45 -13.50
C SER A 174 13.21 -22.39 -12.85
N ILE A 175 11.99 -22.19 -13.35
CA ILE A 175 11.06 -21.16 -12.83
C ILE A 175 10.62 -21.48 -11.39
N ILE A 176 10.32 -22.75 -11.08
CA ILE A 176 9.94 -23.16 -9.72
C ILE A 176 11.15 -23.13 -8.77
N GLY A 177 12.34 -23.41 -9.26
CA GLY A 177 13.59 -23.27 -8.48
C GLY A 177 13.84 -21.83 -8.08
N GLU A 178 13.64 -20.90 -8.99
CA GLU A 178 13.69 -19.46 -8.72
C GLU A 178 12.63 -19.03 -7.68
N LEU A 179 11.42 -19.58 -7.76
CA LEU A 179 10.34 -19.31 -6.78
C LEU A 179 10.59 -19.94 -5.40
N LYS A 180 11.25 -21.12 -5.34
CA LYS A 180 11.55 -21.79 -4.06
C LYS A 180 12.68 -21.13 -3.25
N ASN A 181 13.62 -20.49 -3.92
CA ASN A 181 14.71 -19.78 -3.27
C ASN A 181 14.28 -18.44 -2.68
N ASN A 182 13.01 -18.07 -2.78
CA ASN A 182 12.45 -16.81 -2.34
C ASN A 182 11.75 -16.89 -0.97
N GLU A 183 12.44 -17.37 0.07
CA GLU A 183 12.08 -17.02 1.46
C GLU A 183 12.24 -15.50 1.73
N ASP A 184 12.97 -14.83 0.85
CA ASP A 184 13.11 -13.37 0.75
C ASP A 184 12.25 -12.82 -0.40
N SER A 185 10.97 -13.17 -0.51
CA SER A 185 10.12 -12.58 -1.54
C SER A 185 9.99 -11.06 -1.31
N ILE A 186 9.94 -10.30 -2.39
CA ILE A 186 9.78 -8.83 -2.33
C ILE A 186 8.52 -8.48 -1.52
N TYR A 187 7.44 -9.23 -1.69
CA TYR A 187 6.21 -9.03 -0.93
C TYR A 187 6.43 -9.24 0.58
N ALA A 188 6.99 -10.38 1.00
CA ALA A 188 7.23 -10.66 2.42
C ALA A 188 8.14 -9.61 3.07
N LEU A 189 9.23 -9.22 2.38
CA LEU A 189 10.11 -8.17 2.85
C LEU A 189 9.40 -6.82 2.95
N THR A 190 8.53 -6.50 1.98
CA THR A 190 7.74 -5.25 1.95
C THR A 190 6.76 -5.20 3.12
N GLU A 191 5.99 -6.27 3.35
CA GLU A 191 5.04 -6.31 4.46
C GLU A 191 5.74 -6.32 5.83
N MET A 192 6.84 -7.04 5.96
CA MET A 192 7.68 -6.99 7.17
C MET A 192 8.24 -5.59 7.42
N ALA A 193 8.69 -4.89 6.36
CA ALA A 193 9.20 -3.53 6.48
C ALA A 193 8.10 -2.56 6.92
N LYS A 194 6.91 -2.63 6.31
CA LYS A 194 5.73 -1.82 6.70
C LYS A 194 5.29 -2.10 8.14
N ASP A 195 5.26 -3.37 8.55
CA ASP A 195 4.90 -3.76 9.92
C ASP A 195 5.90 -3.20 10.96
N ASN A 196 7.21 -3.25 10.66
CA ASN A 196 8.22 -2.62 11.52
C ASN A 196 8.08 -1.09 11.55
N MET A 197 7.76 -0.44 10.42
CA MET A 197 7.45 1.00 10.39
C MET A 197 6.24 1.32 11.26
N ALA A 198 5.18 0.55 11.17
CA ALA A 198 3.97 0.73 11.97
C ALA A 198 4.26 0.59 13.48
N LYS A 199 5.18 -0.30 13.85
CA LYS A 199 5.65 -0.48 15.24
C LYS A 199 6.68 0.58 15.69
N GLY A 200 7.17 1.43 14.78
CA GLY A 200 8.21 2.42 15.06
C GLY A 200 9.64 1.86 15.04
N ASP A 201 9.85 0.59 14.67
CA ASP A 201 11.18 -0.01 14.53
C ASP A 201 11.81 0.35 13.17
N PHE A 202 12.18 1.63 13.03
CA PHE A 202 12.73 2.16 11.79
C PHE A 202 14.11 1.60 11.43
N VAL A 203 14.84 1.06 12.40
CA VAL A 203 16.16 0.42 12.14
C VAL A 203 15.95 -0.88 11.37
N LYS A 204 15.05 -1.75 11.84
CA LYS A 204 14.75 -3.00 11.14
C LYS A 204 14.05 -2.75 9.81
N ALA A 205 13.14 -1.79 9.76
CA ALA A 205 12.48 -1.41 8.53
C ALA A 205 13.49 -0.95 7.46
N GLU A 206 14.47 -0.11 7.83
CA GLU A 206 15.52 0.36 6.89
C GLU A 206 16.33 -0.79 6.30
N GLN A 207 16.71 -1.78 7.14
CA GLN A 207 17.45 -2.97 6.69
C GLN A 207 16.64 -3.80 5.67
N LEU A 208 15.34 -3.92 5.87
CA LEU A 208 14.45 -4.63 4.95
C LEU A 208 14.29 -3.86 3.63
N TRP A 209 14.12 -2.53 3.69
CA TRP A 209 14.07 -1.68 2.50
C TRP A 209 15.42 -1.65 1.76
N GLU A 210 16.55 -1.76 2.45
CA GLU A 210 17.86 -1.91 1.80
C GLU A 210 17.95 -3.20 0.99
N LYS A 211 17.50 -4.34 1.55
CA LYS A 211 17.43 -5.60 0.82
C LYS A 211 16.54 -5.48 -0.42
N LEU A 212 15.38 -4.82 -0.29
CA LEU A 212 14.47 -4.57 -1.41
C LEU A 212 15.13 -3.71 -2.49
N CYS A 213 15.81 -2.62 -2.14
CA CYS A 213 16.57 -1.82 -3.11
C CYS A 213 17.60 -2.65 -3.88
N SER A 214 18.28 -3.59 -3.22
CA SER A 214 19.27 -4.45 -3.88
C SER A 214 18.65 -5.49 -4.81
N LYS A 215 17.42 -5.94 -4.53
CA LYS A 215 16.69 -6.93 -5.32
C LYS A 215 15.96 -6.32 -6.53
N THR A 216 15.67 -5.03 -6.51
CA THR A 216 14.78 -4.34 -7.48
C THR A 216 15.49 -3.27 -8.30
N GLU A 217 16.81 -3.36 -8.47
CA GLU A 217 17.62 -2.39 -9.22
C GLU A 217 17.39 -0.93 -8.81
N ASN A 218 17.13 -0.72 -7.50
CA ASN A 218 16.86 0.59 -6.92
C ASN A 218 15.54 1.23 -7.40
N GLU A 219 14.46 0.48 -7.37
CA GLU A 219 13.14 1.05 -7.62
C GLU A 219 12.85 2.24 -6.69
N LYS A 220 12.31 3.31 -7.27
CA LYS A 220 12.10 4.61 -6.61
C LYS A 220 11.37 4.48 -5.27
N TYR A 221 10.27 3.73 -5.22
CA TYR A 221 9.48 3.56 -4.01
C TYR A 221 10.31 2.99 -2.84
N TYR A 222 11.13 1.97 -3.08
CA TYR A 222 11.93 1.37 -2.01
C TYR A 222 13.06 2.28 -1.53
N ILE A 223 13.64 3.09 -2.44
CA ILE A 223 14.62 4.12 -2.07
C ILE A 223 13.99 5.17 -1.15
N GLN A 224 12.78 5.64 -1.49
CA GLN A 224 12.02 6.60 -0.69
C GLN A 224 11.73 6.04 0.72
N GLN A 225 11.20 4.84 0.81
CA GLN A 225 10.89 4.20 2.10
C GLN A 225 12.16 3.93 2.93
N ARG A 226 13.26 3.52 2.28
CA ARG A 226 14.55 3.36 2.93
C ARG A 226 15.06 4.68 3.51
N ALA A 227 15.03 5.77 2.74
CA ALA A 227 15.46 7.08 3.19
C ALA A 227 14.59 7.60 4.36
N LEU A 228 13.27 7.39 4.28
CA LEU A 228 12.32 7.71 5.35
C LEU A 228 12.70 6.98 6.65
N CYS A 229 12.91 5.66 6.60
CA CYS A 229 13.28 4.87 7.75
C CYS A 229 14.66 5.25 8.28
N ARG A 230 15.62 5.54 7.37
CA ARG A 230 16.97 5.95 7.76
C ARG A 230 16.96 7.21 8.61
N TYR A 231 16.30 8.28 8.18
CA TYR A 231 16.30 9.51 8.99
C TYR A 231 15.44 9.39 10.25
N LYS A 232 14.36 8.59 10.24
CA LYS A 232 13.53 8.36 11.43
C LYS A 232 14.19 7.47 12.47
N SER A 233 15.15 6.64 12.08
CA SER A 233 15.88 5.77 13.01
C SER A 233 16.79 6.54 13.98
N GLU A 234 17.27 7.71 13.57
CA GLU A 234 18.21 8.57 14.30
C GLU A 234 19.53 7.88 14.73
N VAL A 235 19.86 6.73 14.13
CA VAL A 235 21.04 5.91 14.46
C VAL A 235 22.15 6.09 13.40
N PRO A 236 23.43 6.19 13.76
CA PRO A 236 24.00 6.24 15.11
C PRO A 236 23.86 7.61 15.79
N SER A 237 23.46 8.64 15.05
CA SER A 237 23.11 9.96 15.49
C SER A 237 22.12 10.61 14.51
N THR A 238 21.30 11.55 14.99
CA THR A 238 20.33 12.27 14.15
C THR A 238 20.99 12.90 12.92
N GLN A 239 22.15 13.59 13.11
CA GLN A 239 22.87 14.21 12.01
C GLN A 239 23.35 13.19 10.96
N ARG A 240 23.90 12.06 11.40
CA ARG A 240 24.39 11.01 10.49
C ARG A 240 23.24 10.37 9.74
N ALA A 241 22.15 10.05 10.44
CA ALA A 241 20.96 9.46 9.85
C ALA A 241 20.35 10.35 8.75
N LEU A 242 20.29 11.66 8.98
CA LEU A 242 19.82 12.64 7.99
C LEU A 242 20.76 12.75 6.77
N THR A 243 22.07 12.78 7.00
CA THR A 243 23.06 12.84 5.91
C THR A 243 23.00 11.57 5.05
N ASP A 244 22.91 10.40 5.67
CA ASP A 244 22.79 9.14 4.96
C ASP A 244 21.48 9.07 4.16
N ALA A 245 20.36 9.55 4.72
CA ALA A 245 19.09 9.62 4.02
C ALA A 245 19.16 10.53 2.77
N MET A 246 19.85 11.68 2.84
CA MET A 246 20.12 12.52 1.66
C MET A 246 20.90 11.77 0.58
N LEU A 247 21.93 10.99 0.97
CA LEU A 247 22.72 10.19 0.02
C LEU A 247 21.86 9.07 -0.61
N ILE A 248 20.96 8.47 0.15
CA ILE A 248 20.01 7.48 -0.36
C ILE A 248 19.08 8.13 -1.39
N MET A 249 18.48 9.29 -1.08
CA MET A 249 17.60 10.02 -1.99
C MET A 249 18.29 10.49 -3.26
N ALA A 250 19.59 10.81 -3.21
CA ALA A 250 20.34 11.22 -4.39
C ALA A 250 20.36 10.18 -5.52
N LYS A 251 20.12 8.89 -5.19
CA LYS A 251 20.10 7.81 -6.18
C LYS A 251 18.93 7.89 -7.16
N ILE A 252 17.81 8.50 -6.77
CA ILE A 252 16.63 8.66 -7.65
C ILE A 252 16.65 9.93 -8.49
N GLY A 253 17.69 10.76 -8.34
CA GLY A 253 17.85 11.99 -9.12
C GLY A 253 16.78 13.05 -8.85
N ASN A 254 16.57 13.94 -9.83
CA ASN A 254 15.61 15.05 -9.70
C ASN A 254 14.17 14.57 -9.98
N GLN A 255 13.51 14.04 -8.96
CA GLN A 255 12.09 13.68 -9.00
C GLN A 255 11.25 14.78 -8.34
N THR A 256 10.01 14.92 -8.80
CA THR A 256 9.09 15.96 -8.32
C THR A 256 7.77 15.39 -7.78
N ASP A 257 7.68 14.08 -7.61
CA ASP A 257 6.51 13.46 -6.97
C ASP A 257 6.42 13.83 -5.47
N THR A 258 5.21 13.78 -4.95
CA THR A 258 4.85 14.22 -3.59
C THR A 258 5.71 13.56 -2.52
N GLU A 259 5.92 12.25 -2.62
CA GLU A 259 6.68 11.46 -1.64
C GLU A 259 8.16 11.91 -1.62
N THR A 260 8.80 12.01 -2.80
CA THR A 260 10.18 12.51 -2.91
C THR A 260 10.32 13.91 -2.31
N LEU A 261 9.42 14.84 -2.67
CA LEU A 261 9.45 16.21 -2.18
C LEU A 261 9.19 16.27 -0.67
N GLY A 262 8.28 15.44 -0.17
CA GLY A 262 7.99 15.31 1.26
C GLY A 262 9.19 14.82 2.07
N ILE A 263 9.87 13.78 1.62
CA ILE A 263 11.06 13.23 2.28
C ILE A 263 12.21 14.23 2.27
N LEU A 264 12.51 14.85 1.12
CA LEU A 264 13.57 15.86 1.00
C LEU A 264 13.28 17.07 1.89
N GLY A 265 12.03 17.54 1.92
CA GLY A 265 11.59 18.59 2.80
C GLY A 265 11.80 18.24 4.28
N ALA A 266 11.42 17.02 4.69
CA ALA A 266 11.57 16.55 6.06
C ALA A 266 13.02 16.43 6.51
N ILE A 267 13.89 15.93 5.64
CA ILE A 267 15.34 15.83 5.93
C ILE A 267 15.93 17.23 6.10
N ASN A 268 15.66 18.15 5.16
CA ASN A 268 16.19 19.50 5.22
C ASN A 268 15.67 20.29 6.45
N LYS A 269 14.37 20.18 6.78
CA LYS A 269 13.80 20.80 7.99
C LYS A 269 14.54 20.34 9.24
N ARG A 270 14.80 19.03 9.38
CA ARG A 270 15.52 18.48 10.53
C ARG A 270 17.01 18.84 10.55
N LEU A 271 17.66 18.94 9.39
CA LEU A 271 19.04 19.44 9.30
C LEU A 271 19.11 20.89 9.76
N TRP A 272 18.16 21.74 9.38
CA TRP A 272 18.05 23.10 9.93
C TRP A 272 17.87 23.11 11.45
N GLU A 273 17.01 22.25 11.99
CA GLU A 273 16.76 22.17 13.45
C GLU A 273 18.03 21.87 14.27
N ILE A 274 18.96 21.06 13.73
CA ILE A 274 20.20 20.71 14.44
C ILE A 274 21.38 21.64 14.11
N THR A 275 21.39 22.28 12.93
CA THR A 275 22.53 23.11 12.49
C THR A 275 22.24 24.61 12.59
N SER A 276 20.97 25.01 12.63
CA SER A 276 20.51 26.42 12.48
C SER A 276 20.95 27.09 11.16
N ASP A 277 21.40 26.30 10.17
CA ASP A 277 21.77 26.84 8.87
C ASP A 277 20.52 27.12 8.02
N LYS A 278 20.29 28.41 7.73
CA LYS A 278 19.13 28.89 6.95
C LYS A 278 19.05 28.26 5.54
N SER A 279 20.13 27.77 4.98
CA SER A 279 20.12 27.12 3.66
C SER A 279 19.25 25.86 3.67
N TYR A 280 19.30 25.06 4.73
CA TYR A 280 18.44 23.90 4.91
C TYR A 280 16.97 24.26 5.08
N LEU A 281 16.66 25.32 5.85
CA LEU A 281 15.27 25.79 5.96
C LEU A 281 14.69 26.22 4.61
N ASN A 282 15.48 26.98 3.82
CA ASN A 282 15.08 27.38 2.47
C ASN A 282 14.88 26.15 1.55
N SER A 283 15.78 25.17 1.57
CA SER A 283 15.63 23.93 0.81
C SER A 283 14.38 23.12 1.22
N ALA A 284 14.04 23.11 2.51
CA ALA A 284 12.80 22.48 3.00
C ALA A 284 11.57 23.21 2.46
N ILE A 285 11.56 24.56 2.54
CA ILE A 285 10.49 25.40 2.01
C ILE A 285 10.31 25.16 0.52
N ASP A 286 11.40 25.14 -0.26
CA ASP A 286 11.34 24.92 -1.73
C ASP A 286 10.76 23.54 -2.08
N SER A 287 11.17 22.51 -1.36
CA SER A 287 10.67 21.13 -1.59
C SER A 287 9.18 21.04 -1.27
N TYR A 288 8.77 21.49 -0.11
CA TYR A 288 7.37 21.44 0.30
C TYR A 288 6.48 22.37 -0.55
N LYS A 289 6.96 23.57 -0.90
CA LYS A 289 6.24 24.50 -1.78
C LYS A 289 5.99 23.88 -3.18
N LYS A 290 6.97 23.19 -3.74
CA LYS A 290 6.80 22.48 -5.01
C LYS A 290 5.70 21.42 -4.91
N GLY A 291 5.74 20.57 -3.87
CA GLY A 291 4.71 19.55 -3.62
C GLY A 291 3.32 20.16 -3.46
N TRP A 292 3.20 21.18 -2.60
CA TRP A 292 1.95 21.91 -2.39
C TRP A 292 1.38 22.54 -3.67
N ASN A 293 2.21 23.26 -4.43
CA ASN A 293 1.74 23.96 -5.63
C ASN A 293 1.32 22.99 -6.74
N GLN A 294 2.02 21.87 -6.86
CA GLN A 294 1.78 20.92 -7.95
C GLN A 294 0.62 19.97 -7.67
N TYR A 295 0.46 19.52 -6.42
CA TYR A 295 -0.45 18.43 -6.07
C TYR A 295 -1.57 18.84 -5.11
N LYS A 296 -1.47 20.00 -4.46
CA LYS A 296 -2.38 20.43 -3.38
C LYS A 296 -2.52 19.36 -2.27
N ASP A 297 -1.44 18.65 -2.01
CA ASP A 297 -1.35 17.63 -0.99
C ASP A 297 -1.22 18.27 0.41
N TYR A 298 -2.14 17.91 1.32
CA TYR A 298 -2.22 18.53 2.65
C TYR A 298 -0.95 18.32 3.48
N TYR A 299 -0.22 17.19 3.32
CA TYR A 299 1.02 16.92 4.05
C TYR A 299 2.14 17.90 3.65
N THR A 300 2.38 18.07 2.34
CA THR A 300 3.37 19.04 1.86
C THR A 300 2.94 20.46 2.16
N GLY A 301 1.64 20.77 2.08
CA GLY A 301 1.07 22.06 2.41
C GLY A 301 1.27 22.45 3.89
N GLU A 302 0.94 21.56 4.83
CA GLU A 302 1.14 21.79 6.27
C GLU A 302 2.61 22.03 6.62
N ASN A 303 3.51 21.21 6.06
CA ASN A 303 4.93 21.38 6.31
C ASN A 303 5.48 22.65 5.66
N TYR A 304 4.97 23.05 4.46
CA TYR A 304 5.29 24.32 3.84
C TYR A 304 4.88 25.50 4.75
N ALA A 305 3.61 25.51 5.18
CA ALA A 305 3.08 26.56 6.06
C ALA A 305 3.84 26.63 7.39
N THR A 306 4.12 25.47 8.00
CA THR A 306 4.93 25.39 9.23
C THR A 306 6.34 25.98 9.02
N CYS A 307 7.02 25.63 7.91
CA CYS A 307 8.34 26.16 7.60
C CYS A 307 8.32 27.68 7.32
N MET A 308 7.27 28.21 6.69
CA MET A 308 7.08 29.64 6.53
C MET A 308 6.86 30.35 7.88
N TYR A 309 6.10 29.73 8.78
CA TYR A 309 5.93 30.25 10.14
C TYR A 309 7.26 30.25 10.90
N ILE A 310 8.03 29.16 10.85
CA ILE A 310 9.38 29.09 11.41
C ILE A 310 10.26 30.22 10.84
N LYS A 311 10.25 30.39 9.52
CA LYS A 311 11.02 31.43 8.84
C LYS A 311 10.67 32.82 9.40
N SER A 312 9.41 33.12 9.64
CA SER A 312 8.96 34.39 10.20
C SER A 312 9.57 34.68 11.57
N LEU A 313 9.79 33.67 12.41
CA LEU A 313 10.40 33.81 13.73
C LEU A 313 11.89 34.18 13.66
N HIS A 314 12.54 33.94 12.51
CA HIS A 314 13.98 34.21 12.29
C HIS A 314 14.25 35.33 11.28
N GLU A 315 13.20 36.02 10.81
CA GLU A 315 13.35 37.22 9.97
C GLU A 315 13.61 38.47 10.79
N ILE A 316 14.50 39.32 10.26
CA ILE A 316 14.86 40.61 10.89
C ILE A 316 13.92 41.73 10.39
N SER A 317 13.54 41.65 9.11
CA SER A 317 12.63 42.62 8.48
C SER A 317 11.18 42.34 8.87
N GLU A 318 10.48 43.31 9.43
CA GLU A 318 9.05 43.17 9.75
C GLU A 318 8.19 42.93 8.50
N GLU A 319 8.59 43.46 7.35
CA GLU A 319 7.91 43.22 6.06
C GLU A 319 8.03 41.76 5.65
N LEU A 320 9.24 41.17 5.66
CA LEU A 320 9.48 39.78 5.35
C LEU A 320 8.84 38.83 6.35
N LYS A 321 8.85 39.17 7.62
CA LYS A 321 8.17 38.47 8.68
C LYS A 321 6.65 38.41 8.42
N THR A 322 6.03 39.56 8.16
CA THR A 322 4.63 39.69 7.85
C THR A 322 4.26 38.86 6.59
N HIS A 323 5.09 38.96 5.54
CA HIS A 323 4.89 38.15 4.33
C HIS A 323 4.89 36.65 4.65
N SER A 324 5.86 36.18 5.42
CA SER A 324 5.97 34.75 5.78
C SER A 324 4.79 34.27 6.61
N ILE A 325 4.28 35.10 7.54
CA ILE A 325 3.09 34.76 8.35
C ILE A 325 1.83 34.71 7.48
N VAL A 326 1.65 35.68 6.59
CA VAL A 326 0.47 35.71 5.70
C VAL A 326 0.46 34.51 4.78
N GLU A 327 1.59 34.19 4.16
CA GLU A 327 1.72 33.00 3.30
C GLU A 327 1.38 31.70 4.05
N ALA A 328 1.90 31.55 5.28
CA ALA A 328 1.58 30.41 6.12
C ALA A 328 0.07 30.31 6.43
N LYS A 329 -0.55 31.42 6.82
CA LYS A 329 -1.99 31.45 7.15
C LYS A 329 -2.87 31.16 5.94
N LEU A 330 -2.56 31.69 4.77
CA LEU A 330 -3.29 31.40 3.54
C LEU A 330 -3.20 29.91 3.18
N THR A 331 -2.00 29.33 3.31
CA THR A 331 -1.81 27.89 3.07
C THR A 331 -2.60 27.05 4.07
N TYR A 332 -2.60 27.38 5.36
CA TYR A 332 -3.39 26.67 6.36
C TYR A 332 -4.90 26.76 6.09
N ALA A 333 -5.40 27.91 5.64
CA ALA A 333 -6.81 28.07 5.26
C ALA A 333 -7.19 27.14 4.10
N GLU A 334 -6.37 27.08 3.04
CA GLU A 334 -6.61 26.17 1.92
C GLU A 334 -6.55 24.68 2.36
N ILE A 335 -5.65 24.31 3.28
CA ILE A 335 -5.55 22.95 3.83
C ILE A 335 -6.83 22.55 4.55
N ILE A 336 -7.42 23.44 5.35
CA ILE A 336 -8.67 23.19 6.05
C ILE A 336 -9.76 22.81 5.03
N ASP A 337 -9.93 23.61 3.99
CA ASP A 337 -10.95 23.37 2.96
C ASP A 337 -10.76 22.01 2.25
N ILE A 338 -9.50 21.69 1.90
CA ILE A 338 -9.15 20.43 1.24
C ILE A 338 -9.46 19.24 2.16
N ILE A 339 -9.03 19.29 3.42
CA ILE A 339 -9.24 18.17 4.34
C ILE A 339 -10.71 18.03 4.68
N LEU A 340 -11.44 19.12 4.99
CA LEU A 340 -12.87 19.05 5.29
C LEU A 340 -13.66 18.44 4.14
N LYS A 341 -13.37 18.84 2.90
CA LYS A 341 -13.97 18.23 1.71
C LYS A 341 -13.64 16.75 1.59
N SER A 342 -12.42 16.34 1.91
CA SER A 342 -12.04 14.92 1.89
C SER A 342 -12.71 14.09 2.98
N LEU A 343 -13.12 14.71 4.09
CA LEU A 343 -13.83 14.06 5.20
C LEU A 343 -15.34 13.92 4.93
N GLU A 344 -15.87 14.53 3.88
CA GLU A 344 -17.25 14.26 3.41
C GLU A 344 -17.40 12.85 2.83
N ASP A 345 -16.28 12.22 2.42
CA ASP A 345 -16.26 10.82 2.02
C ASP A 345 -16.28 9.92 3.28
N PRO A 346 -17.30 9.05 3.45
CA PRO A 346 -17.38 8.11 4.59
C PRO A 346 -16.18 7.15 4.68
N GLU A 347 -15.46 6.95 3.57
CA GLU A 347 -14.30 6.08 3.47
C GLU A 347 -12.97 6.86 3.48
N ALA A 348 -12.98 8.09 3.98
CA ALA A 348 -11.77 8.91 4.06
C ALA A 348 -10.65 8.18 4.82
N GLU A 349 -9.54 7.97 4.14
CA GLU A 349 -8.34 7.36 4.70
C GLU A 349 -7.51 8.39 5.49
N GLU A 350 -6.51 7.93 6.25
CA GLU A 350 -5.56 8.75 7.00
C GLU A 350 -6.18 9.71 8.02
N LEU A 351 -7.32 9.34 8.62
CA LEU A 351 -8.07 10.19 9.56
C LEU A 351 -7.19 10.76 10.67
N LEU A 352 -6.26 9.96 11.20
CA LEU A 352 -5.32 10.37 12.25
C LEU A 352 -4.54 11.63 11.83
N TRP A 353 -3.89 11.60 10.65
CA TRP A 353 -3.08 12.72 10.18
C TRP A 353 -3.93 13.90 9.70
N LYS A 354 -5.10 13.65 9.12
CA LYS A 354 -6.04 14.71 8.75
C LYS A 354 -6.51 15.50 9.97
N TYR A 355 -6.84 14.83 11.07
CA TYR A 355 -7.24 15.51 12.32
C TYR A 355 -6.06 16.26 12.94
N ALA A 356 -4.86 15.70 12.93
CA ALA A 356 -3.65 16.40 13.37
C ALA A 356 -3.42 17.69 12.57
N SER A 357 -3.50 17.63 11.24
CA SER A 357 -3.32 18.77 10.35
C SER A 357 -4.42 19.83 10.52
N LEU A 358 -5.68 19.43 10.70
CA LEU A 358 -6.78 20.35 10.99
C LEU A 358 -6.57 21.07 12.33
N SER A 359 -6.17 20.36 13.38
CA SER A 359 -5.87 20.96 14.67
C SER A 359 -4.78 22.02 14.56
N ASN A 360 -3.66 21.69 13.89
CA ASN A 360 -2.55 22.61 13.67
C ASN A 360 -2.96 23.82 12.82
N ALA A 361 -3.74 23.59 11.74
CA ALA A 361 -4.19 24.66 10.86
C ALA A 361 -5.13 25.65 11.57
N TYR A 362 -6.10 25.16 12.34
CA TYR A 362 -6.99 26.03 13.13
C TYR A 362 -6.23 26.77 14.23
N LEU A 363 -5.24 26.14 14.86
CA LEU A 363 -4.38 26.79 15.85
C LEU A 363 -3.61 27.95 15.21
N ALA A 364 -3.00 27.74 14.04
CA ALA A 364 -2.26 28.76 13.29
C ALA A 364 -3.14 29.96 12.88
N LEU A 365 -4.43 29.72 12.65
CA LEU A 365 -5.41 30.75 12.32
C LEU A 365 -6.04 31.40 13.56
N GLY A 366 -5.70 30.96 14.79
CA GLY A 366 -6.24 31.47 16.04
C GLY A 366 -7.63 30.94 16.43
N ASN A 367 -8.14 29.94 15.75
CA ASN A 367 -9.42 29.29 16.10
C ASN A 367 -9.18 28.14 17.09
N HIS A 368 -9.02 28.48 18.36
CA HIS A 368 -8.69 27.53 19.41
C HIS A 368 -9.78 26.47 19.65
N ALA A 369 -11.06 26.81 19.46
CA ALA A 369 -12.18 25.88 19.69
C ALA A 369 -12.17 24.72 18.68
N GLU A 370 -12.00 25.03 17.39
CA GLU A 370 -11.88 23.98 16.36
C GLU A 370 -10.55 23.22 16.49
N ALA A 371 -9.45 23.89 16.84
CA ALA A 371 -8.17 23.22 17.09
C ALA A 371 -8.30 22.16 18.18
N GLU A 372 -8.90 22.46 19.32
CA GLU A 372 -9.14 21.51 20.42
C GLU A 372 -10.08 20.37 20.03
N LYS A 373 -11.09 20.65 19.21
CA LYS A 373 -12.01 19.62 18.70
C LYS A 373 -11.25 18.57 17.86
N TYR A 374 -10.44 19.00 16.90
CA TYR A 374 -9.69 18.10 16.05
C TYR A 374 -8.53 17.42 16.77
N GLU A 375 -7.94 18.06 17.78
CA GLU A 375 -6.97 17.42 18.67
C GLU A 375 -7.60 16.24 19.45
N ARG A 376 -8.82 16.38 19.95
CA ARG A 376 -9.54 15.26 20.57
C ARG A 376 -9.77 14.13 19.58
N LEU A 377 -10.25 14.43 18.37
CA LEU A 377 -10.45 13.44 17.32
C LEU A 377 -9.15 12.73 16.91
N PHE A 378 -8.01 13.43 16.92
CA PHE A 378 -6.68 12.83 16.73
C PHE A 378 -6.37 11.80 17.83
N HIS A 379 -6.58 12.16 19.11
CA HIS A 379 -6.33 11.25 20.22
C HIS A 379 -7.30 10.07 20.27
N ASP A 380 -8.54 10.24 19.82
CA ASP A 380 -9.54 9.17 19.71
C ASP A 380 -9.13 8.08 18.68
N GLN A 381 -8.22 8.41 17.73
CA GLN A 381 -7.61 7.44 16.82
C GLN A 381 -6.53 6.57 17.48
N GLN A 382 -6.25 6.71 18.77
CA GLN A 382 -5.24 5.97 19.53
C GLN A 382 -3.83 6.05 18.91
N PRO A 383 -3.28 7.25 18.69
CA PRO A 383 -1.98 7.43 18.06
C PRO A 383 -0.85 6.79 18.87
N LEU A 384 0.17 6.29 18.16
CA LEU A 384 1.40 5.84 18.78
C LEU A 384 2.22 7.02 19.33
N GLN A 385 3.11 6.76 20.29
CA GLN A 385 3.89 7.82 20.92
C GLN A 385 4.66 8.70 19.93
N TRP A 386 5.31 8.12 18.93
CA TRP A 386 6.03 8.88 17.91
C TRP A 386 5.13 9.78 17.04
N GLN A 387 3.85 9.41 16.88
CA GLN A 387 2.86 10.23 16.17
C GLN A 387 2.43 11.41 17.02
N ILE A 388 2.22 11.18 18.33
CA ILE A 388 1.95 12.24 19.32
C ILE A 388 3.12 13.22 19.35
N ASP A 389 4.35 12.73 19.44
CA ASP A 389 5.56 13.58 19.48
C ASP A 389 5.68 14.45 18.22
N SER A 390 5.35 13.90 17.05
CA SER A 390 5.34 14.65 15.79
C SER A 390 4.28 15.76 15.78
N PHE A 391 3.06 15.46 16.23
CA PHE A 391 1.97 16.41 16.34
C PHE A 391 2.30 17.55 17.32
N GLU A 392 2.71 17.22 18.56
CA GLU A 392 3.04 18.19 19.59
C GLU A 392 4.23 19.09 19.21
N LYS A 393 5.19 18.56 18.46
CA LYS A 393 6.31 19.35 17.92
C LYS A 393 5.80 20.48 17.02
N THR A 394 4.92 20.18 16.06
CA THR A 394 4.34 21.20 15.17
C THR A 394 3.51 22.19 15.96
N LYS A 395 2.64 21.73 16.84
CA LYS A 395 1.80 22.56 17.72
C LYS A 395 2.63 23.51 18.59
N SER A 396 3.78 23.05 19.12
CA SER A 396 4.67 23.89 19.94
C SER A 396 5.31 25.04 19.14
N ILE A 397 5.54 24.86 17.86
CA ILE A 397 6.04 25.90 16.95
C ILE A 397 4.96 26.97 16.75
N LEU A 398 3.72 26.55 16.51
CA LEU A 398 2.60 27.45 16.22
C LEU A 398 2.10 28.27 17.45
N LYS A 399 2.48 27.87 18.66
CA LYS A 399 2.17 28.60 19.91
C LYS A 399 3.17 29.73 20.24
N LYS A 400 4.26 29.87 19.50
CA LYS A 400 5.27 30.91 19.64
C LYS A 400 4.88 32.18 18.89
#